data_2821b4915abc4a05dd7ce8f6628148fc
#
_entry.id   2821b4915abc4a05dd7ce8f6628148fc
#
_cell.length_a   1.000
_cell.length_b   1.000
_cell.length_c   1.000
_cell.angle_alpha   90.00
_cell.angle_beta   90.00
_cell.angle_gamma   90.00
#
_symmetry.space_group_name_H-M   'P 1'
#
loop_
_entity.id
_entity.type
_entity.pdbx_description
1 polymer ?
#
loop_
_entity_poly.entity_id
_entity_poly.type
_entity_poly.pdbx_seq_one_letter_code
_entity_poly.pdbx_strand_id
1 'polypeptide(L)'
;MKHFFALYKDPVGQYLHYIDHIKAMVNSAVKNTTLQSYFIYDGEADELTEWLEAKGVTVVYHKSSLADLIQSCENDKVNKHTAMGAYLRLDIPLLLGDLSITDEVVLYTDCDVIFIKDIVYANIPKFFAIAPEFNSRPERPYFNTGVMFINTAEFTESHEVLMEFIRSMGDLSKFGDFDQGVVNNFYKNRFTELEWNYNWRPYFGINPDAVIVHYHGLKIMEIAKSLENNGHEVPILNRLFHSNPEAYQHYFNLLTEMLHE
;
A
#
# COMPACT_ATOMS: atom_id res chain seq x y z
N MET A 1 1.29 17.65 -1.85
CA MET A 1 1.24 16.62 -0.79
C MET A 1 2.37 15.63 -1.01
N LYS A 2 3.06 15.21 0.06
CA LYS A 2 4.07 14.15 -0.01
C LYS A 2 3.38 12.79 -0.07
N HIS A 3 3.87 11.91 -0.94
CA HIS A 3 3.34 10.58 -1.15
C HIS A 3 4.45 9.55 -0.91
N PHE A 4 4.20 8.58 -0.05
CA PHE A 4 5.10 7.48 0.27
C PHE A 4 4.57 6.16 -0.26
N PHE A 5 5.47 5.32 -0.75
CA PHE A 5 5.23 3.92 -1.04
C PHE A 5 6.49 3.11 -0.74
N ALA A 6 6.37 1.81 -0.52
CA ALA A 6 7.49 1.04 0.00
C ALA A 6 7.63 -0.33 -0.68
N LEU A 7 8.88 -0.81 -0.80
CA LEU A 7 9.19 -2.14 -1.30
C LEU A 7 10.41 -2.71 -0.57
N TYR A 8 10.36 -4.00 -0.27
CA TYR A 8 11.50 -4.80 0.13
C TYR A 8 11.98 -5.63 -1.06
N LYS A 9 13.26 -5.48 -1.43
CA LYS A 9 13.92 -6.30 -2.46
C LYS A 9 14.31 -7.65 -1.88
N ASP A 10 13.37 -8.57 -1.90
CA ASP A 10 13.63 -9.91 -1.37
C ASP A 10 14.60 -10.71 -2.25
N PRO A 11 15.43 -11.58 -1.66
CA PRO A 11 16.46 -12.32 -2.39
C PRO A 11 15.91 -13.42 -3.32
N VAL A 12 14.62 -13.75 -3.21
CA VAL A 12 13.97 -14.80 -4.04
C VAL A 12 13.16 -14.23 -5.20
N GLY A 13 13.12 -12.89 -5.33
CA GLY A 13 12.52 -12.21 -6.48
C GLY A 13 11.00 -12.07 -6.42
N GLN A 14 10.35 -12.22 -5.26
CA GLN A 14 8.91 -11.99 -5.13
C GLN A 14 8.53 -10.53 -5.44
N TYR A 15 9.42 -9.57 -5.15
CA TYR A 15 9.23 -8.16 -5.44
C TYR A 15 9.04 -7.85 -6.95
N LEU A 16 9.52 -8.74 -7.84
CA LEU A 16 9.41 -8.55 -9.30
C LEU A 16 7.95 -8.42 -9.77
N HIS A 17 7.02 -9.03 -9.05
CA HIS A 17 5.59 -8.92 -9.34
C HIS A 17 5.03 -7.49 -9.16
N TYR A 18 5.76 -6.63 -8.43
CA TYR A 18 5.34 -5.25 -8.17
C TYR A 18 5.97 -4.23 -9.09
N ILE A 19 7.03 -4.57 -9.85
CA ILE A 19 7.76 -3.61 -10.69
C ILE A 19 6.83 -2.91 -11.70
N ASP A 20 6.01 -3.67 -12.42
CA ASP A 20 5.09 -3.11 -13.40
C ASP A 20 4.00 -2.26 -12.73
N HIS A 21 3.52 -2.68 -11.56
CA HIS A 21 2.60 -1.88 -10.76
C HIS A 21 3.23 -0.56 -10.32
N ILE A 22 4.47 -0.59 -9.81
CA ILE A 22 5.20 0.62 -9.40
C ILE A 22 5.35 1.58 -10.59
N LYS A 23 5.72 1.07 -11.76
CA LYS A 23 5.86 1.90 -12.97
C LYS A 23 4.54 2.53 -13.36
N ALA A 24 3.45 1.77 -13.42
CA ALA A 24 2.13 2.29 -13.74
C ALA A 24 1.64 3.29 -12.67
N MET A 25 1.86 3.01 -11.39
CA MET A 25 1.55 3.92 -10.28
C MET A 25 2.28 5.24 -10.43
N VAL A 26 3.59 5.22 -10.63
CA VAL A 26 4.40 6.45 -10.75
C VAL A 26 4.04 7.24 -12.00
N ASN A 27 3.87 6.59 -13.15
CA ASN A 27 3.42 7.26 -14.36
C ASN A 27 2.04 7.91 -14.17
N SER A 28 1.09 7.21 -13.56
CA SER A 28 -0.23 7.77 -13.25
C SER A 28 -0.18 8.92 -12.24
N ALA A 29 0.70 8.84 -11.24
CA ALA A 29 0.92 9.94 -10.28
C ALA A 29 1.48 11.19 -10.98
N VAL A 30 2.49 11.03 -11.81
CA VAL A 30 3.10 12.14 -12.59
C VAL A 30 2.08 12.76 -13.56
N LYS A 31 1.26 11.93 -14.21
CA LYS A 31 0.26 12.39 -15.19
C LYS A 31 -0.93 13.11 -14.55
N ASN A 32 -1.47 12.55 -13.48
CA ASN A 32 -2.80 12.90 -12.98
C ASN A 32 -2.79 13.68 -11.66
N THR A 33 -1.61 13.86 -11.03
CA THR A 33 -1.52 14.48 -9.69
C THR A 33 -0.39 15.49 -9.56
N THR A 34 -0.42 16.24 -8.46
CA THR A 34 0.66 17.14 -8.02
C THR A 34 1.48 16.55 -6.87
N LEU A 35 1.45 15.23 -6.69
CA LEU A 35 2.15 14.55 -5.62
C LEU A 35 3.67 14.61 -5.78
N GLN A 36 4.38 14.73 -4.66
CA GLN A 36 5.82 14.51 -4.57
C GLN A 36 6.06 13.13 -3.97
N SER A 37 6.54 12.19 -4.77
CA SER A 37 6.65 10.79 -4.40
C SER A 37 8.00 10.46 -3.76
N TYR A 38 7.96 9.67 -2.69
CA TYR A 38 9.07 9.12 -1.93
C TYR A 38 8.96 7.60 -1.90
N PHE A 39 10.00 6.93 -2.37
CA PHE A 39 10.07 5.47 -2.39
C PHE A 39 10.93 4.96 -1.25
N ILE A 40 10.32 4.33 -0.24
CA ILE A 40 11.04 3.66 0.84
C ILE A 40 11.50 2.30 0.34
N TYR A 41 12.80 2.12 0.19
CA TYR A 41 13.37 0.93 -0.41
C TYR A 41 14.34 0.21 0.51
N ASP A 42 13.95 -1.00 0.92
CA ASP A 42 14.86 -1.94 1.60
C ASP A 42 15.55 -2.81 0.55
N GLY A 43 16.60 -2.26 -0.03
CA GLY A 43 17.40 -2.84 -1.11
C GLY A 43 18.59 -1.98 -1.44
N GLU A 44 19.36 -2.39 -2.45
CA GLU A 44 20.47 -1.62 -3.01
C GLU A 44 20.04 -0.95 -4.33
N ALA A 45 20.76 0.10 -4.73
CA ALA A 45 20.53 0.79 -6.00
C ALA A 45 20.51 -0.18 -7.18
N ASP A 46 19.52 -0.02 -8.06
CA ASP A 46 19.30 -0.86 -9.22
C ASP A 46 18.55 -0.10 -10.33
N GLU A 47 18.27 -0.78 -11.44
CA GLU A 47 17.57 -0.20 -12.59
C GLU A 47 16.19 0.38 -12.21
N LEU A 48 15.50 -0.19 -11.22
CA LEU A 48 14.22 0.34 -10.75
C LEU A 48 14.42 1.70 -10.06
N THR A 49 15.40 1.80 -9.17
CA THR A 49 15.67 3.05 -8.45
C THR A 49 16.17 4.15 -9.39
N GLU A 50 17.03 3.83 -10.37
CA GLU A 50 17.47 4.76 -11.40
C GLU A 50 16.30 5.29 -12.24
N TRP A 51 15.38 4.39 -12.62
CA TRP A 51 14.16 4.76 -13.35
C TRP A 51 13.24 5.67 -12.51
N LEU A 52 13.06 5.36 -11.23
CA LEU A 52 12.25 6.16 -10.32
C LEU A 52 12.81 7.57 -10.14
N GLU A 53 14.11 7.70 -9.95
CA GLU A 53 14.78 9.00 -9.83
C GLU A 53 14.64 9.82 -11.13
N ALA A 54 14.74 9.18 -12.29
CA ALA A 54 14.52 9.82 -13.59
C ALA A 54 13.05 10.31 -13.76
N LYS A 55 12.08 9.70 -13.08
CA LYS A 55 10.69 10.14 -13.02
C LYS A 55 10.42 11.18 -11.91
N GLY A 56 11.45 11.63 -11.19
CA GLY A 56 11.34 12.64 -10.12
C GLY A 56 10.90 12.08 -8.76
N VAL A 57 10.97 10.77 -8.56
CA VAL A 57 10.73 10.13 -7.26
C VAL A 57 11.99 10.23 -6.41
N THR A 58 11.85 10.61 -5.15
CA THR A 58 12.96 10.54 -4.18
C THR A 58 13.08 9.12 -3.63
N VAL A 59 14.19 8.44 -3.91
CA VAL A 59 14.48 7.11 -3.35
C VAL A 59 15.09 7.26 -1.96
N VAL A 60 14.48 6.57 -0.98
CA VAL A 60 14.89 6.58 0.43
C VAL A 60 15.30 5.15 0.80
N TYR A 61 16.61 4.89 0.85
CA TYR A 61 17.13 3.59 1.27
C TYR A 61 16.95 3.44 2.77
N HIS A 62 16.11 2.48 3.17
CA HIS A 62 15.76 2.28 4.57
C HIS A 62 15.49 0.80 4.85
N LYS A 63 16.11 0.27 5.91
CA LYS A 63 15.82 -1.07 6.41
C LYS A 63 14.77 -0.98 7.51
N SER A 64 13.74 -1.84 7.43
CA SER A 64 12.68 -1.83 8.46
C SER A 64 13.25 -1.95 9.88
N SER A 65 12.77 -1.09 10.79
CA SER A 65 13.12 -1.12 12.22
C SER A 65 12.64 -2.40 12.92
N LEU A 66 11.80 -3.20 12.27
CA LEU A 66 11.29 -4.49 12.71
C LEU A 66 11.97 -5.68 12.01
N ALA A 67 12.99 -5.45 11.17
CA ALA A 67 13.61 -6.49 10.37
C ALA A 67 14.09 -7.68 11.19
N ASP A 68 14.76 -7.44 12.33
CA ASP A 68 15.30 -8.52 13.19
C ASP A 68 14.15 -9.33 13.83
N LEU A 69 13.06 -8.67 14.24
CA LEU A 69 11.86 -9.33 14.76
C LEU A 69 11.20 -10.20 13.69
N ILE A 70 11.04 -9.67 12.46
CA ILE A 70 10.46 -10.40 11.34
C ILE A 70 11.31 -11.64 11.01
N GLN A 71 12.63 -11.48 10.96
CA GLN A 71 13.53 -12.58 10.66
C GLN A 71 13.54 -13.66 11.76
N SER A 72 13.42 -13.27 13.03
CA SER A 72 13.37 -14.19 14.17
C SER A 72 12.03 -14.92 14.32
N CYS A 73 10.99 -14.53 13.58
CA CYS A 73 9.69 -15.18 13.63
C CYS A 73 9.80 -16.61 13.10
N GLU A 74 9.54 -17.60 13.95
CA GLU A 74 9.61 -19.05 13.60
C GLU A 74 8.30 -19.57 12.99
N ASN A 75 7.25 -18.73 12.94
CA ASN A 75 5.95 -19.15 12.49
C ASN A 75 5.85 -19.15 10.95
N ASP A 76 5.74 -20.33 10.35
CA ASP A 76 5.63 -20.52 8.90
C ASP A 76 4.40 -19.86 8.25
N LYS A 77 3.43 -19.41 9.06
CA LYS A 77 2.28 -18.65 8.56
C LYS A 77 2.63 -17.21 8.21
N VAL A 78 3.77 -16.73 8.67
CA VAL A 78 4.26 -15.38 8.35
C VAL A 78 5.14 -15.44 7.11
N ASN A 79 4.67 -14.91 5.99
CA ASN A 79 5.55 -14.67 4.85
C ASN A 79 6.49 -13.50 5.18
N LYS A 80 7.73 -13.82 5.57
CA LYS A 80 8.73 -12.83 5.99
C LYS A 80 9.03 -11.79 4.92
N HIS A 81 9.07 -12.20 3.66
CA HIS A 81 9.37 -11.28 2.55
C HIS A 81 8.26 -10.23 2.38
N THR A 82 6.99 -10.67 2.42
CA THR A 82 5.85 -9.75 2.41
C THR A 82 5.84 -8.85 3.65
N ALA A 83 6.11 -9.42 4.83
CA ALA A 83 6.17 -8.66 6.08
C ALA A 83 7.24 -7.57 6.05
N MET A 84 8.46 -7.86 5.56
CA MET A 84 9.54 -6.88 5.43
C MET A 84 9.10 -5.64 4.65
N GLY A 85 8.44 -5.81 3.51
CA GLY A 85 7.91 -4.71 2.71
C GLY A 85 6.74 -3.99 3.39
N ALA A 86 5.79 -4.75 3.93
CA ALA A 86 4.58 -4.21 4.53
C ALA A 86 4.86 -3.35 5.78
N TYR A 87 5.82 -3.73 6.61
CA TYR A 87 6.17 -2.99 7.83
C TYR A 87 6.97 -1.71 7.58
N LEU A 88 7.55 -1.50 6.39
CA LEU A 88 8.29 -0.26 6.06
C LEU A 88 7.44 1.01 6.22
N ARG A 89 6.12 0.93 5.97
CA ARG A 89 5.21 2.08 6.14
C ARG A 89 5.12 2.55 7.58
N LEU A 90 5.37 1.67 8.54
CA LEU A 90 5.34 2.04 9.96
C LEU A 90 6.55 2.88 10.37
N ASP A 91 7.60 2.88 9.55
CA ASP A 91 8.82 3.67 9.79
C ASP A 91 8.76 5.09 9.19
N ILE A 92 7.65 5.47 8.52
CA ILE A 92 7.47 6.83 7.99
C ILE A 92 7.80 7.91 9.03
N PRO A 93 7.37 7.83 10.31
CA PRO A 93 7.74 8.83 11.32
C PRO A 93 9.24 9.06 11.48
N LEU A 94 10.06 8.03 11.35
CA LEU A 94 11.53 8.13 11.41
C LEU A 94 12.08 8.93 10.23
N LEU A 95 11.47 8.77 9.05
CA LEU A 95 11.94 9.37 7.80
C LEU A 95 11.53 10.84 7.67
N LEU A 96 10.42 11.26 8.29
CA LEU A 96 9.94 12.64 8.17
C LEU A 96 10.98 13.66 8.62
N GLY A 97 11.68 13.39 9.75
CA GLY A 97 12.74 14.25 10.27
C GLY A 97 13.95 14.31 9.35
N ASP A 98 14.43 13.16 8.90
CA ASP A 98 15.60 13.04 8.03
C ASP A 98 15.37 13.73 6.66
N LEU A 99 14.15 13.66 6.16
CA LEU A 99 13.73 14.27 4.90
C LEU A 99 13.28 15.74 5.05
N SER A 100 13.27 16.28 6.29
CA SER A 100 12.78 17.63 6.59
C SER A 100 11.34 17.88 6.10
N ILE A 101 10.48 16.85 6.17
CA ILE A 101 9.08 16.93 5.79
C ILE A 101 8.26 17.44 6.98
N THR A 102 7.57 18.55 6.76
CA THR A 102 6.74 19.24 7.78
C THR A 102 5.27 19.29 7.41
N ASP A 103 4.86 18.58 6.38
CA ASP A 103 3.46 18.47 5.97
C ASP A 103 2.63 17.86 7.12
N GLU A 104 1.48 18.47 7.46
CA GLU A 104 0.58 17.96 8.51
C GLU A 104 -0.03 16.62 8.13
N VAL A 105 -0.23 16.40 6.82
CA VAL A 105 -0.77 15.15 6.28
C VAL A 105 0.09 14.70 5.10
N VAL A 106 0.47 13.42 5.13
CA VAL A 106 1.12 12.74 4.00
C VAL A 106 0.25 11.57 3.53
N LEU A 107 0.40 11.20 2.26
CA LEU A 107 -0.26 10.04 1.68
C LEU A 107 0.71 8.87 1.69
N TYR A 108 0.26 7.69 2.11
CA TYR A 108 0.91 6.42 1.83
C TYR A 108 0.01 5.58 0.93
N THR A 109 0.60 4.89 -0.07
CA THR A 109 -0.10 3.86 -0.83
C THR A 109 0.72 2.58 -0.93
N ASP A 110 0.05 1.45 -1.11
CA ASP A 110 0.68 0.25 -1.62
C ASP A 110 1.18 0.47 -3.05
N CYS A 111 2.07 -0.41 -3.53
CA CYS A 111 2.67 -0.32 -4.85
C CYS A 111 1.71 -0.64 -6.00
N ASP A 112 0.58 -1.28 -5.71
CA ASP A 112 -0.39 -1.80 -6.66
C ASP A 112 -1.63 -0.90 -6.79
N VAL A 113 -1.41 0.41 -6.85
CA VAL A 113 -2.45 1.40 -7.13
C VAL A 113 -2.18 2.14 -8.44
N ILE A 114 -3.21 2.78 -8.99
CA ILE A 114 -3.07 3.85 -9.99
C ILE A 114 -3.89 5.06 -9.59
N PHE A 115 -3.40 6.24 -9.91
CA PHE A 115 -4.07 7.52 -9.67
C PHE A 115 -4.90 7.88 -10.91
N ILE A 116 -6.21 8.04 -10.73
CA ILE A 116 -7.15 8.39 -11.82
C ILE A 116 -7.40 9.90 -11.86
N LYS A 117 -7.38 10.56 -10.70
CA LYS A 117 -7.62 11.99 -10.53
C LYS A 117 -6.60 12.58 -9.56
N ASP A 118 -6.47 13.91 -9.56
CA ASP A 118 -5.66 14.59 -8.57
C ASP A 118 -6.18 14.37 -7.13
N ILE A 119 -5.26 14.39 -6.19
CA ILE A 119 -5.55 14.16 -4.78
C ILE A 119 -5.99 15.46 -4.13
N VAL A 120 -7.27 15.56 -3.82
CA VAL A 120 -7.86 16.68 -3.08
C VAL A 120 -8.31 16.19 -1.72
N TYR A 121 -7.44 16.28 -0.72
CA TYR A 121 -7.74 15.89 0.66
C TYR A 121 -7.38 17.03 1.61
N ALA A 122 -8.38 17.67 2.18
CA ALA A 122 -8.23 18.89 3.01
C ALA A 122 -8.38 18.62 4.50
N ASN A 123 -8.75 17.40 4.91
CA ASN A 123 -8.97 17.09 6.31
C ASN A 123 -7.66 16.65 6.98
N ILE A 124 -7.52 16.92 8.27
CA ILE A 124 -6.48 16.34 9.11
C ILE A 124 -7.12 15.17 9.86
N PRO A 125 -6.75 13.92 9.57
CA PRO A 125 -7.32 12.78 10.28
C PRO A 125 -6.81 12.73 11.72
N LYS A 126 -7.51 12.00 12.60
CA LYS A 126 -7.05 11.85 14.00
C LYS A 126 -5.67 11.17 14.07
N PHE A 127 -5.48 10.06 13.41
CA PHE A 127 -4.21 9.38 13.16
C PHE A 127 -4.10 9.06 11.67
N PHE A 128 -5.06 8.31 11.16
CA PHE A 128 -5.13 7.90 9.76
C PHE A 128 -6.55 8.09 9.23
N ALA A 129 -6.67 8.49 7.96
CA ALA A 129 -7.89 8.26 7.21
C ALA A 129 -7.64 7.05 6.29
N ILE A 130 -8.42 6.00 6.49
CA ILE A 130 -8.34 4.71 5.79
C ILE A 130 -9.72 4.17 5.47
N ALA A 131 -9.87 3.53 4.30
CA ALA A 131 -11.13 2.97 3.87
C ALA A 131 -11.40 1.61 4.53
N PRO A 132 -12.66 1.25 4.78
CA PRO A 132 -13.01 -0.07 5.30
C PRO A 132 -12.51 -1.19 4.39
N GLU A 133 -12.18 -2.35 4.98
CA GLU A 133 -11.92 -3.56 4.20
C GLU A 133 -13.25 -4.14 3.68
N PHE A 134 -13.18 -4.89 2.55
CA PHE A 134 -14.39 -5.41 1.87
C PHE A 134 -15.26 -6.30 2.77
N ASN A 135 -14.67 -6.95 3.78
CA ASN A 135 -15.37 -7.79 4.75
C ASN A 135 -15.62 -7.08 6.10
N SER A 136 -15.36 -5.78 6.16
CA SER A 136 -15.62 -4.97 7.35
C SER A 136 -17.10 -4.94 7.67
N ARG A 137 -17.45 -4.98 8.97
CA ARG A 137 -18.82 -4.94 9.47
C ARG A 137 -18.94 -3.88 10.56
N PRO A 138 -20.09 -3.21 10.71
CA PRO A 138 -20.27 -2.16 11.73
C PRO A 138 -19.92 -2.64 13.16
N GLU A 139 -20.27 -3.87 13.50
CA GLU A 139 -19.98 -4.47 14.80
C GLU A 139 -18.52 -4.92 14.97
N ARG A 140 -17.78 -4.98 13.86
CA ARG A 140 -16.40 -5.40 13.82
C ARG A 140 -15.65 -4.69 12.69
N PRO A 141 -15.47 -3.36 12.83
CA PRO A 141 -14.83 -2.56 11.78
C PRO A 141 -13.38 -3.01 11.58
N TYR A 142 -13.00 -3.17 10.32
CA TYR A 142 -11.65 -3.49 9.89
C TYR A 142 -11.31 -2.66 8.66
N PHE A 143 -10.13 -2.07 8.63
CA PHE A 143 -9.75 -1.06 7.65
C PHE A 143 -8.53 -1.52 6.85
N ASN A 144 -8.49 -1.13 5.59
CA ASN A 144 -7.41 -1.47 4.66
C ASN A 144 -6.32 -0.41 4.68
N THR A 145 -5.08 -0.82 4.89
CA THR A 145 -3.91 0.07 4.97
C THR A 145 -3.23 0.34 3.63
N GLY A 146 -3.78 -0.15 2.53
CA GLY A 146 -3.18 0.07 1.20
C GLY A 146 -3.29 1.49 0.66
N VAL A 147 -4.15 2.34 1.26
CA VAL A 147 -4.19 3.79 1.04
C VAL A 147 -4.45 4.46 2.37
N MET A 148 -3.54 5.32 2.82
CA MET A 148 -3.59 5.98 4.12
C MET A 148 -3.25 7.47 3.99
N PHE A 149 -4.17 8.35 4.41
CA PHE A 149 -3.78 9.73 4.74
C PHE A 149 -3.35 9.75 6.20
N ILE A 150 -2.14 10.17 6.46
CA ILE A 150 -1.44 10.04 7.74
C ILE A 150 -1.30 11.41 8.38
N ASN A 151 -1.81 11.59 9.59
CA ASN A 151 -1.46 12.73 10.44
C ASN A 151 -0.04 12.54 10.96
N THR A 152 0.89 13.35 10.47
CA THR A 152 2.31 13.19 10.74
C THR A 152 2.66 13.41 12.21
N ALA A 153 2.05 14.39 12.85
CA ALA A 153 2.29 14.71 14.26
C ALA A 153 1.84 13.57 15.18
N GLU A 154 0.60 13.11 15.05
CA GLU A 154 0.02 12.05 15.87
C GLU A 154 0.72 10.70 15.63
N PHE A 155 1.09 10.40 14.38
CA PHE A 155 1.82 9.17 14.07
C PHE A 155 3.23 9.19 14.66
N THR A 156 3.94 10.33 14.58
CA THR A 156 5.27 10.50 15.16
C THR A 156 5.23 10.39 16.68
N GLU A 157 4.27 11.04 17.35
CA GLU A 157 4.13 10.98 18.81
C GLU A 157 3.85 9.56 19.30
N SER A 158 3.03 8.79 18.56
CA SER A 158 2.65 7.42 18.95
C SER A 158 3.65 6.34 18.51
N HIS A 159 4.64 6.67 17.68
CA HIS A 159 5.49 5.69 17.00
C HIS A 159 6.27 4.78 17.96
N GLU A 160 6.93 5.33 18.97
CA GLU A 160 7.70 4.53 19.93
C GLU A 160 6.83 3.51 20.66
N VAL A 161 5.65 3.97 21.12
CA VAL A 161 4.69 3.09 21.82
C VAL A 161 4.12 2.01 20.87
N LEU A 162 3.90 2.35 19.60
CA LEU A 162 3.52 1.37 18.57
C LEU A 162 4.61 0.30 18.39
N MET A 163 5.88 0.72 18.29
CA MET A 163 7.00 -0.21 18.11
C MET A 163 7.18 -1.11 19.34
N GLU A 164 7.03 -0.58 20.55
CA GLU A 164 7.04 -1.37 21.78
C GLU A 164 5.87 -2.38 21.82
N PHE A 165 4.67 -1.95 21.43
CA PHE A 165 3.51 -2.83 21.31
C PHE A 165 3.79 -4.01 20.40
N ILE A 166 4.33 -3.77 19.18
CA ILE A 166 4.65 -4.83 18.22
C ILE A 166 5.70 -5.79 18.81
N ARG A 167 6.78 -5.28 19.38
CA ARG A 167 7.84 -6.10 19.97
C ARG A 167 7.33 -6.92 21.16
N SER A 168 6.46 -6.36 21.98
CA SER A 168 5.89 -7.04 23.15
C SER A 168 5.04 -8.26 22.80
N MET A 169 4.47 -8.31 21.59
CA MET A 169 3.67 -9.44 21.12
C MET A 169 4.53 -10.68 20.81
N GLY A 170 5.79 -10.49 20.42
CA GLY A 170 6.78 -11.53 20.16
C GLY A 170 6.48 -12.44 18.95
N ASP A 171 5.25 -12.59 18.55
CA ASP A 171 4.81 -13.37 17.39
C ASP A 171 3.89 -12.54 16.49
N LEU A 172 4.40 -12.18 15.32
CA LEU A 172 3.70 -11.34 14.35
C LEU A 172 2.46 -11.99 13.75
N SER A 173 2.35 -13.32 13.78
CA SER A 173 1.15 -14.03 13.29
C SER A 173 -0.11 -13.69 14.08
N LYS A 174 0.03 -13.15 15.28
CA LYS A 174 -1.09 -12.68 16.11
C LYS A 174 -1.84 -11.50 15.51
N PHE A 175 -1.20 -10.76 14.62
CA PHE A 175 -1.82 -9.62 13.94
C PHE A 175 -2.62 -10.03 12.69
N GLY A 176 -2.41 -11.26 12.17
CA GLY A 176 -3.09 -11.74 10.96
C GLY A 176 -2.52 -11.10 9.71
N ASP A 177 -3.09 -9.98 9.29
CA ASP A 177 -2.73 -9.31 8.03
C ASP A 177 -1.55 -8.32 8.20
N PHE A 178 -0.43 -8.75 8.76
CA PHE A 178 0.81 -7.99 8.95
C PHE A 178 0.58 -6.59 9.58
N ASP A 179 1.06 -5.53 8.91
CA ASP A 179 0.91 -4.14 9.30
C ASP A 179 -0.56 -3.70 9.41
N GLN A 180 -1.43 -4.18 8.51
CA GLN A 180 -2.86 -3.89 8.56
C GLN A 180 -3.47 -4.40 9.86
N GLY A 181 -3.12 -5.62 10.28
CA GLY A 181 -3.54 -6.17 11.56
C GLY A 181 -3.01 -5.37 12.74
N VAL A 182 -1.75 -4.94 12.70
CA VAL A 182 -1.14 -4.07 13.72
C VAL A 182 -1.89 -2.74 13.82
N VAL A 183 -2.07 -2.03 12.72
CA VAL A 183 -2.74 -0.72 12.67
C VAL A 183 -4.17 -0.84 13.21
N ASN A 184 -4.93 -1.84 12.77
CA ASN A 184 -6.30 -2.07 13.22
C ASN A 184 -6.39 -2.42 14.72
N ASN A 185 -5.42 -3.10 15.29
CA ASN A 185 -5.39 -3.44 16.70
C ASN A 185 -4.95 -2.27 17.58
N PHE A 186 -3.83 -1.62 17.23
CA PHE A 186 -3.24 -0.57 18.06
C PHE A 186 -4.04 0.73 18.01
N TYR A 187 -4.49 1.15 16.82
CA TYR A 187 -5.25 2.38 16.62
C TYR A 187 -6.77 2.18 16.63
N LYS A 188 -7.25 1.07 17.13
CA LYS A 188 -8.67 0.73 17.18
C LYS A 188 -9.53 1.90 17.65
N ASN A 189 -10.59 2.23 16.87
CA ASN A 189 -11.51 3.35 17.11
C ASN A 189 -10.87 4.77 17.04
N ARG A 190 -9.68 4.89 16.45
CA ARG A 190 -8.98 6.17 16.28
C ARG A 190 -8.78 6.54 14.81
N PHE A 191 -9.46 5.85 13.90
CA PHE A 191 -9.45 6.15 12.47
C PHE A 191 -10.48 7.21 12.09
N THR A 192 -10.16 7.95 11.03
CA THR A 192 -11.13 8.68 10.22
C THR A 192 -11.49 7.76 9.05
N GLU A 193 -12.76 7.53 8.80
CA GLU A 193 -13.18 6.73 7.65
C GLU A 193 -12.92 7.53 6.36
N LEU A 194 -12.18 6.91 5.45
CA LEU A 194 -11.88 7.44 4.14
C LEU A 194 -12.96 7.03 3.15
N GLU A 195 -13.35 7.95 2.27
CA GLU A 195 -14.27 7.66 1.20
C GLU A 195 -13.72 6.57 0.27
N TRP A 196 -14.60 5.66 -0.17
CA TRP A 196 -14.23 4.52 -1.00
C TRP A 196 -13.55 4.88 -2.31
N ASN A 197 -13.84 6.05 -2.90
CA ASN A 197 -13.22 6.53 -4.13
C ASN A 197 -11.70 6.75 -4.03
N TYR A 198 -11.16 6.95 -2.83
CA TYR A 198 -9.71 7.02 -2.59
C TYR A 198 -9.03 5.65 -2.42
N ASN A 199 -9.80 4.56 -2.30
CA ASN A 199 -9.26 3.21 -2.23
C ASN A 199 -10.23 2.26 -2.95
N TRP A 200 -10.55 2.60 -4.22
CA TRP A 200 -11.49 1.83 -5.02
C TRP A 200 -10.85 0.54 -5.52
N ARG A 201 -11.59 -0.55 -5.51
CA ARG A 201 -11.09 -1.87 -5.91
C ARG A 201 -11.88 -2.39 -7.11
N PRO A 202 -11.24 -3.02 -8.13
CA PRO A 202 -11.92 -3.49 -9.34
C PRO A 202 -13.11 -4.40 -9.08
N TYR A 203 -13.06 -5.23 -8.05
CA TYR A 203 -14.18 -6.13 -7.71
C TYR A 203 -15.45 -5.42 -7.22
N PHE A 204 -15.42 -4.13 -6.91
CA PHE A 204 -16.59 -3.33 -6.61
C PHE A 204 -17.31 -2.80 -7.85
N GLY A 205 -16.72 -2.92 -9.05
CA GLY A 205 -17.27 -2.41 -10.28
C GLY A 205 -16.52 -1.20 -10.82
N ILE A 206 -17.03 -0.66 -11.94
CA ILE A 206 -16.51 0.57 -12.55
C ILE A 206 -17.06 1.78 -11.76
N ASN A 207 -16.16 2.65 -11.30
CA ASN A 207 -16.53 3.88 -10.61
C ASN A 207 -15.93 5.10 -11.33
N PRO A 208 -16.75 5.95 -11.95
CA PRO A 208 -16.29 7.16 -12.62
C PRO A 208 -15.74 8.21 -11.65
N ASP A 209 -16.04 8.08 -10.35
CA ASP A 209 -15.57 8.97 -9.30
C ASP A 209 -14.35 8.45 -8.55
N ALA A 210 -13.81 7.29 -8.93
CA ALA A 210 -12.56 6.77 -8.36
C ALA A 210 -11.44 7.80 -8.52
N VAL A 211 -10.70 8.02 -7.42
CA VAL A 211 -9.51 8.87 -7.35
C VAL A 211 -8.26 8.00 -7.41
N ILE A 212 -8.25 6.95 -6.59
CA ILE A 212 -7.21 5.92 -6.56
C ILE A 212 -7.87 4.56 -6.77
N VAL A 213 -7.36 3.79 -7.72
CA VAL A 213 -7.76 2.39 -7.92
C VAL A 213 -6.66 1.49 -7.38
N HIS A 214 -7.03 0.62 -6.45
CA HIS A 214 -6.14 -0.31 -5.76
C HIS A 214 -6.40 -1.73 -6.26
N TYR A 215 -5.40 -2.36 -6.87
CA TYR A 215 -5.44 -3.73 -7.39
C TYR A 215 -5.28 -4.76 -6.25
N HIS A 216 -6.08 -4.54 -5.20
CA HIS A 216 -6.12 -5.43 -4.05
C HIS A 216 -6.56 -6.84 -4.46
N GLY A 217 -5.72 -7.83 -4.21
CA GLY A 217 -5.92 -9.21 -4.65
C GLY A 217 -5.13 -9.54 -5.93
N LEU A 218 -5.79 -9.52 -7.10
CA LEU A 218 -5.14 -9.88 -8.36
C LEU A 218 -4.13 -8.80 -8.81
N LYS A 219 -2.93 -9.25 -9.16
CA LYS A 219 -1.88 -8.40 -9.75
C LYS A 219 -1.95 -8.44 -11.28
N ILE A 220 -1.22 -7.56 -11.96
CA ILE A 220 -1.30 -7.36 -13.41
C ILE A 220 -1.26 -8.66 -14.22
N MET A 221 -0.32 -9.56 -13.91
CA MET A 221 -0.19 -10.84 -14.62
C MET A 221 -1.35 -11.80 -14.31
N GLU A 222 -1.87 -11.76 -13.09
CA GLU A 222 -3.01 -12.57 -12.66
C GLU A 222 -4.30 -12.08 -13.30
N ILE A 223 -4.48 -10.75 -13.42
CA ILE A 223 -5.61 -10.14 -14.14
C ILE A 223 -5.56 -10.56 -15.61
N ALA A 224 -4.40 -10.40 -16.29
CA ALA A 224 -4.24 -10.80 -17.69
C ALA A 224 -4.64 -12.26 -17.91
N LYS A 225 -4.09 -13.19 -17.13
CA LYS A 225 -4.42 -14.62 -17.19
C LYS A 225 -5.89 -14.89 -16.89
N SER A 226 -6.48 -14.17 -15.92
CA SER A 226 -7.89 -14.35 -15.57
C SER A 226 -8.82 -13.87 -16.67
N LEU A 227 -8.46 -12.82 -17.39
CA LEU A 227 -9.20 -12.32 -18.54
C LEU A 227 -9.11 -13.32 -19.73
N GLU A 228 -7.94 -13.90 -20.00
CA GLU A 228 -7.73 -14.89 -21.05
C GLU A 228 -8.49 -16.20 -20.77
N ASN A 229 -8.42 -16.68 -19.52
CA ASN A 229 -8.97 -17.98 -19.12
C ASN A 229 -10.41 -17.90 -18.56
N ASN A 230 -10.99 -16.72 -18.50
CA ASN A 230 -12.27 -16.46 -17.86
C ASN A 230 -12.32 -16.97 -16.40
N GLY A 231 -11.25 -16.71 -15.64
CA GLY A 231 -11.15 -17.10 -14.23
C GLY A 231 -9.73 -17.29 -13.74
N HIS A 232 -9.59 -17.60 -12.45
CA HIS A 232 -8.31 -17.79 -11.76
C HIS A 232 -8.27 -19.13 -11.03
N GLU A 233 -7.10 -19.79 -10.99
CA GLU A 233 -6.93 -21.09 -10.33
C GLU A 233 -7.11 -21.03 -8.79
N VAL A 234 -6.67 -19.92 -8.17
CA VAL A 234 -6.81 -19.71 -6.72
C VAL A 234 -8.25 -19.32 -6.39
N PRO A 235 -8.98 -20.08 -5.55
CA PRO A 235 -10.42 -19.89 -5.35
C PRO A 235 -10.83 -18.49 -4.88
N ILE A 236 -10.03 -17.86 -4.00
CA ILE A 236 -10.33 -16.51 -3.50
C ILE A 236 -10.16 -15.46 -4.62
N LEU A 237 -9.08 -15.55 -5.41
CA LEU A 237 -8.83 -14.64 -6.53
C LEU A 237 -9.86 -14.83 -7.64
N ASN A 238 -10.24 -16.08 -7.92
CA ASN A 238 -11.32 -16.40 -8.86
C ASN A 238 -12.65 -15.75 -8.44
N ARG A 239 -12.97 -15.78 -7.16
CA ARG A 239 -14.16 -15.14 -6.62
C ARG A 239 -14.11 -13.61 -6.75
N LEU A 240 -12.96 -12.99 -6.47
CA LEU A 240 -12.77 -11.55 -6.68
C LEU A 240 -12.94 -11.19 -8.16
N PHE A 241 -12.31 -11.93 -9.07
CA PHE A 241 -12.45 -11.71 -10.51
C PHE A 241 -13.90 -11.79 -10.98
N HIS A 242 -14.61 -12.86 -10.61
CA HIS A 242 -16.01 -13.06 -10.99
C HIS A 242 -17.01 -12.12 -10.30
N SER A 243 -16.57 -11.37 -9.29
CA SER A 243 -17.43 -10.31 -8.72
C SER A 243 -17.72 -9.22 -9.75
N ASN A 244 -16.74 -8.88 -10.61
CA ASN A 244 -16.93 -7.86 -11.66
C ASN A 244 -15.87 -7.97 -12.79
N PRO A 245 -15.95 -8.95 -13.70
CA PRO A 245 -14.96 -9.14 -14.76
C PRO A 245 -14.80 -7.93 -15.68
N GLU A 246 -15.90 -7.23 -15.97
CA GLU A 246 -15.88 -6.02 -16.82
C GLU A 246 -15.06 -4.89 -16.18
N ALA A 247 -15.16 -4.71 -14.87
CA ALA A 247 -14.35 -3.73 -14.18
C ALA A 247 -12.87 -4.11 -14.16
N TYR A 248 -12.54 -5.40 -14.00
CA TYR A 248 -11.17 -5.87 -14.13
C TYR A 248 -10.61 -5.59 -15.54
N GLN A 249 -11.38 -5.83 -16.59
CA GLN A 249 -10.97 -5.49 -17.96
C GLN A 249 -10.78 -3.98 -18.13
N HIS A 250 -11.72 -3.16 -17.63
CA HIS A 250 -11.64 -1.71 -17.70
C HIS A 250 -10.37 -1.17 -17.02
N TYR A 251 -10.16 -1.55 -15.76
CA TYR A 251 -9.01 -1.08 -14.99
C TYR A 251 -7.68 -1.69 -15.44
N PHE A 252 -7.69 -2.91 -15.99
CA PHE A 252 -6.51 -3.50 -16.62
C PHE A 252 -6.05 -2.68 -17.83
N ASN A 253 -6.97 -2.22 -18.66
CA ASN A 253 -6.64 -1.36 -19.78
C ASN A 253 -6.01 -0.04 -19.33
N LEU A 254 -6.55 0.60 -18.28
CA LEU A 254 -5.96 1.80 -17.69
C LEU A 254 -4.57 1.56 -17.09
N LEU A 255 -4.41 0.45 -16.38
CA LEU A 255 -3.11 0.06 -15.81
C LEU A 255 -2.05 -0.13 -16.90
N THR A 256 -2.40 -0.85 -17.99
CA THR A 256 -1.47 -1.10 -19.10
C THR A 256 -1.18 0.17 -19.88
N GLU A 257 -2.12 1.09 -20.04
CA GLU A 257 -1.87 2.41 -20.61
C GLU A 257 -0.80 3.15 -19.78
N MET A 258 -0.98 3.23 -18.46
CA MET A 258 -0.02 3.90 -17.57
C MET A 258 1.35 3.21 -17.54
N LEU A 259 1.42 1.90 -17.73
CA LEU A 259 2.69 1.17 -17.78
C LEU A 259 3.54 1.55 -19.00
N HIS A 260 2.91 1.96 -20.11
CA HIS A 260 3.59 2.26 -21.38
C HIS A 260 3.88 3.76 -21.59
N GLU A 261 3.57 4.63 -20.63
CA GLU A 261 3.95 6.05 -20.59
C GLU A 261 5.33 6.29 -19.96
#